data_367f9cb4de38c77a7a69895bae6ccf17
#
_entry.id   367f9cb4de38c77a7a69895bae6ccf17
#
_cell.length_a   1.000
_cell.length_b   1.000
_cell.length_c   1.000
_cell.angle_alpha   90.00
_cell.angle_beta   90.00
_cell.angle_gamma   90.00
#
_symmetry.space_group_name_H-M   'P 1'
#
loop_
_entity.id
_entity.type
_entity.pdbx_description
1 polymer ?
#
loop_
_entity_poly.entity_id
_entity_poly.type
_entity_poly.pdbx_seq_one_letter_code
_entity_poly.pdbx_strand_id
1 'polypeptide(L)'
;MGRFHVLETPLALDRYKQASTELLTMLDQVVYPALREDPANESGKYPIRFRPGGFTFEIETPGGGLHYLVYQVIEELGRVLVLDLVTFRGP
;
A
#
# COMPACT_ATOMS: atom_id res chain seq x y z
N MET A 1 16.47 8.85 -0.80
CA MET A 1 16.52 7.64 -1.64
C MET A 1 15.88 6.48 -0.91
N GLY A 2 15.00 5.75 -1.56
CA GLY A 2 14.28 4.66 -0.92
C GLY A 2 15.15 3.44 -0.66
N ARG A 3 14.91 2.76 0.46
CA ARG A 3 15.62 1.54 0.85
C ARG A 3 14.98 0.29 0.24
N PHE A 4 13.71 0.37 -0.15
CA PHE A 4 12.94 -0.77 -0.62
C PHE A 4 12.46 -0.57 -2.04
N HIS A 5 12.37 -1.67 -2.77
CA HIS A 5 11.75 -1.72 -4.09
C HIS A 5 10.30 -2.18 -3.92
N VAL A 6 9.37 -1.44 -4.50
CA VAL A 6 7.94 -1.80 -4.44
C VAL A 6 7.55 -2.51 -5.74
N LEU A 7 6.98 -3.69 -5.59
CA LEU A 7 6.53 -4.53 -6.70
C LEU A 7 5.04 -4.82 -6.53
N GLU A 8 4.31 -4.97 -7.63
CA GLU A 8 2.89 -5.24 -7.62
C GLU A 8 2.58 -6.64 -8.13
N THR A 9 1.63 -7.32 -7.48
CA THR A 9 1.05 -8.56 -8.01
C THR A 9 0.06 -8.24 -9.13
N PRO A 10 -0.29 -9.23 -9.98
CA PRO A 10 -1.34 -9.02 -10.99
C PRO A 10 -2.66 -8.56 -10.38
N LEU A 11 -3.04 -9.07 -9.21
CA LEU A 11 -4.26 -8.63 -8.54
C LEU A 11 -4.19 -7.15 -8.17
N ALA A 12 -3.07 -6.71 -7.61
CA ALA A 12 -2.88 -5.30 -7.26
C ALA A 12 -2.99 -4.41 -8.49
N LEU A 13 -2.37 -4.81 -9.60
CA LEU A 13 -2.45 -4.05 -10.85
C LEU A 13 -3.88 -3.96 -11.37
N ASP A 14 -4.66 -5.04 -11.25
CA ASP A 14 -6.08 -5.02 -11.62
C ASP A 14 -6.88 -4.04 -10.79
N ARG A 15 -6.61 -4.01 -9.47
CA ARG A 15 -7.26 -3.05 -8.58
C ARG A 15 -6.92 -1.61 -8.95
N TYR A 16 -5.67 -1.36 -9.33
CA TYR A 16 -5.23 -0.03 -9.74
C TYR A 16 -5.96 0.46 -11.00
N LYS A 17 -6.24 -0.44 -11.94
CA LYS A 17 -7.01 -0.09 -13.14
C LYS A 17 -8.41 0.39 -12.83
N GLN A 18 -8.97 -0.03 -11.71
CA GLN A 18 -10.32 0.33 -11.27
C GLN A 18 -10.34 1.50 -10.28
N ALA A 19 -9.17 1.95 -9.84
CA ALA A 19 -9.05 3.00 -8.83
C ALA A 19 -9.32 4.38 -9.42
N SER A 20 -9.81 5.28 -8.58
CA SER A 20 -10.00 6.68 -8.97
C SER A 20 -8.65 7.37 -9.18
N THR A 21 -8.65 8.44 -9.97
CA THR A 21 -7.46 9.26 -10.18
C THR A 21 -6.92 9.80 -8.85
N GLU A 22 -7.81 10.19 -7.95
CA GLU A 22 -7.46 10.71 -6.63
C GLU A 22 -6.69 9.66 -5.82
N LEU A 23 -7.19 8.42 -5.80
CA LEU A 23 -6.53 7.33 -5.10
C LEU A 23 -5.17 7.01 -5.72
N LEU A 24 -5.09 6.94 -7.05
CA LEU A 24 -3.82 6.67 -7.74
C LEU A 24 -2.80 7.76 -7.46
N THR A 25 -3.22 9.02 -7.39
CA THR A 25 -2.34 10.13 -7.05
C THR A 25 -1.80 9.98 -5.64
N MET A 26 -2.64 9.60 -4.68
CA MET A 26 -2.18 9.37 -3.30
C MET A 26 -1.22 8.20 -3.22
N LEU A 27 -1.47 7.12 -3.96
CA LEU A 27 -0.55 5.98 -4.01
C LEU A 27 0.82 6.42 -4.50
N ASP A 28 0.87 7.21 -5.57
CA ASP A 28 2.11 7.65 -6.17
C ASP A 28 2.86 8.68 -5.31
N GLN A 29 2.16 9.66 -4.75
CA GLN A 29 2.78 10.79 -4.07
C GLN A 29 3.00 10.60 -2.57
N VAL A 30 2.24 9.74 -1.92
CA VAL A 30 2.28 9.56 -0.48
C VAL A 30 2.63 8.14 -0.08
N VAL A 31 1.89 7.17 -0.59
CA VAL A 31 1.99 5.78 -0.12
C VAL A 31 3.28 5.11 -0.58
N TYR A 32 3.56 5.13 -1.86
CA TYR A 32 4.77 4.50 -2.40
C TYR A 32 6.06 5.11 -1.84
N PRO A 33 6.21 6.44 -1.76
CA PRO A 33 7.39 7.01 -1.11
C PRO A 33 7.56 6.52 0.32
N ALA A 34 6.48 6.42 1.10
CA ALA A 34 6.54 5.90 2.46
C ALA A 34 6.95 4.43 2.50
N LEU A 35 6.45 3.61 1.56
CA LEU A 35 6.83 2.19 1.48
C LEU A 35 8.29 2.01 1.11
N ARG A 36 8.84 2.88 0.27
CA ARG A 36 10.25 2.81 -0.11
C ARG A 36 11.18 3.15 1.04
N GLU A 37 10.77 4.07 1.91
CA GLU A 37 11.60 4.53 3.03
C GLU A 37 11.49 3.63 4.25
N ASP A 38 10.26 3.36 4.70
CA ASP A 38 10.04 2.59 5.93
C ASP A 38 8.67 1.92 5.90
N PRO A 39 8.57 0.77 5.22
CA PRO A 39 7.27 0.11 5.04
C PRO A 39 6.68 -0.49 6.32
N ALA A 40 7.48 -0.64 7.36
CA ALA A 40 7.06 -1.29 8.60
C ALA A 40 6.85 -0.33 9.77
N ASN A 41 7.01 1.00 9.58
CA ASN A 41 6.75 1.92 10.67
C ASN A 41 5.25 1.99 10.96
N GLU A 42 4.90 2.42 12.17
CA GLU A 42 3.53 2.31 12.67
C GLU A 42 2.60 3.45 12.26
N SER A 43 3.09 4.44 11.54
CA SER A 43 2.27 5.59 11.14
C SER A 43 1.35 5.23 9.98
N GLY A 44 0.07 5.00 10.27
CA GLY A 44 -0.93 4.63 9.27
C GLY A 44 -0.80 3.21 8.72
N LYS A 45 0.12 2.42 9.27
CA LYS A 45 0.38 1.05 8.82
C LYS A 45 0.11 0.09 9.96
N TYR A 46 -0.61 -0.99 9.67
CA TYR A 46 -1.05 -1.95 10.67
C TYR A 46 -0.58 -3.36 10.30
N PRO A 47 0.13 -4.05 11.22
CA PRO A 47 0.54 -5.43 10.95
C PRO A 47 -0.66 -6.34 10.75
N ILE A 48 -0.54 -7.29 9.82
CA ILE A 48 -1.58 -8.30 9.63
C ILE A 48 -1.32 -9.42 10.62
N ARG A 49 -2.32 -9.70 11.45
CA ARG A 49 -2.26 -10.80 12.40
C ARG A 49 -2.10 -12.11 11.65
N PHE A 50 -1.24 -12.99 12.13
CA PHE A 50 -0.96 -14.32 11.54
C PHE A 50 -0.22 -14.28 10.20
N ARG A 51 0.28 -13.12 9.77
CA ARG A 51 1.08 -13.02 8.54
C ARG A 51 2.34 -12.20 8.83
N PRO A 52 3.44 -12.83 9.25
CA PRO A 52 4.68 -12.11 9.53
C PRO A 52 5.13 -11.29 8.31
N GLY A 53 5.48 -10.03 8.54
CA GLY A 53 5.88 -9.13 7.46
C GLY A 53 4.72 -8.57 6.63
N GLY A 54 3.49 -8.98 6.89
CA GLY A 54 2.31 -8.44 6.22
C GLY A 54 1.78 -7.21 6.91
N PHE A 55 1.36 -6.22 6.11
CA PHE A 55 0.84 -4.95 6.61
C PHE A 55 -0.33 -4.46 5.78
N THR A 56 -1.15 -3.60 6.38
CA THR A 56 -2.10 -2.77 5.65
C THR A 56 -1.76 -1.31 5.85
N PHE A 57 -1.88 -0.52 4.79
CA PHE A 57 -1.67 0.92 4.83
C PHE A 57 -3.02 1.60 4.64
N GLU A 58 -3.47 2.35 5.64
CA GLU A 58 -4.75 3.05 5.57
C GLU A 58 -4.63 4.32 4.73
N ILE A 59 -5.53 4.48 3.76
CA ILE A 59 -5.52 5.60 2.83
C ILE A 59 -6.89 6.25 2.85
N GLU A 60 -6.93 7.54 3.26
CA GLU A 60 -8.14 8.35 3.14
C GLU A 60 -7.95 9.33 1.99
N THR A 61 -8.85 9.30 1.02
CA THR A 61 -8.83 10.25 -0.08
C THR A 61 -9.57 11.52 0.32
N PRO A 62 -9.21 12.69 -0.26
CA PRO A 62 -9.90 13.95 0.05
C PRO A 62 -11.41 13.91 -0.20
N GLY A 63 -11.86 13.08 -1.15
CA GLY A 63 -13.28 12.89 -1.44
C GLY A 63 -14.02 12.00 -0.45
N GLY A 64 -13.38 11.57 0.65
CA GLY A 64 -14.02 10.78 1.70
C GLY A 64 -13.91 9.27 1.51
N GLY A 65 -13.13 8.81 0.54
CA GLY A 65 -12.89 7.39 0.34
C GLY A 65 -11.96 6.82 1.40
N LEU A 66 -12.18 5.56 1.75
CA LEU A 66 -11.32 4.83 2.69
C LEU A 66 -10.85 3.54 2.04
N HIS A 67 -9.55 3.38 1.96
CA HIS A 67 -8.91 2.26 1.27
C HIS A 67 -7.78 1.68 2.12
N TYR A 68 -7.47 0.41 1.88
CA TYR A 68 -6.32 -0.24 2.51
C TYR A 68 -5.46 -0.91 1.45
N LEU A 69 -4.19 -0.57 1.44
CA LEU A 69 -3.21 -1.27 0.61
C LEU A 69 -2.65 -2.42 1.42
N VAL A 70 -2.75 -3.62 0.90
CA VAL A 70 -2.25 -4.84 1.56
C VAL A 70 -0.91 -5.19 0.93
N TYR A 71 0.13 -5.33 1.75
CA TYR A 71 1.47 -5.61 1.23
C TYR A 71 2.28 -6.48 2.17
N GLN A 72 3.34 -7.07 1.61
CA GLN A 72 4.29 -7.92 2.33
C GLN A 72 5.67 -7.26 2.26
N VAL A 73 6.33 -7.14 3.41
CA VAL A 73 7.71 -6.66 3.48
C VAL A 73 8.64 -7.86 3.49
N ILE A 74 9.59 -7.89 2.58
CA ILE A 74 10.61 -8.94 2.49
C ILE A 74 11.96 -8.28 2.79
N GLU A 75 12.29 -8.23 4.07
CA GLU A 75 13.47 -7.51 4.57
C GLU A 75 14.77 -7.96 3.90
N GLU A 76 14.96 -9.28 3.77
CA GLU A 76 16.19 -9.86 3.24
C GLU A 76 16.47 -9.41 1.81
N LEU A 77 15.42 -9.10 1.07
CA LEU A 77 15.53 -8.69 -0.33
C LEU A 77 15.38 -7.19 -0.52
N GLY A 78 15.06 -6.45 0.53
CA GLY A 78 14.76 -5.03 0.43
C GLY A 78 13.57 -4.76 -0.48
N ARG A 79 12.53 -5.59 -0.42
CA ARG A 79 11.37 -5.51 -1.30
C ARG A 79 10.07 -5.40 -0.54
N VAL A 80 9.12 -4.70 -1.13
CA VAL A 80 7.74 -4.64 -0.68
C VAL A 80 6.89 -5.17 -1.83
N LEU A 81 6.10 -6.21 -1.55
CA LEU A 81 5.21 -6.80 -2.53
C LEU A 81 3.78 -6.36 -2.23
N VAL A 82 3.18 -5.58 -3.13
CA VAL A 82 1.80 -5.15 -2.99
C VAL A 82 0.88 -6.30 -3.42
N LEU A 83 0.05 -6.75 -2.49
CA LEU A 83 -0.80 -7.93 -2.69
C LEU A 83 -2.20 -7.56 -3.16
N ASP A 84 -2.79 -6.48 -2.62
CA ASP A 84 -4.17 -6.10 -2.93
C ASP A 84 -4.41 -4.64 -2.55
N LEU A 85 -5.49 -4.10 -3.08
CA LEU A 85 -6.02 -2.80 -2.69
C LEU A 85 -7.51 -2.97 -2.42
N VAL A 86 -7.91 -2.74 -1.18
CA VAL A 86 -9.28 -2.94 -0.72
C VAL A 86 -9.94 -1.59 -0.48
N THR A 87 -11.11 -1.38 -1.05
CA THR A 87 -11.89 -0.16 -0.86
C THR A 87 -13.04 -0.46 0.09
N PHE A 88 -13.08 0.26 1.20
CA PHE A 88 -14.17 0.15 2.16
C PHE A 88 -15.29 1.10 1.86
N ARG A 89 -14.95 2.30 1.35
CA ARG A 89 -15.93 3.35 1.23
C ARG A 89 -15.50 4.38 0.19
N GLY A 90 -16.47 4.75 -0.66
CA GLY A 90 -16.38 5.89 -1.55
C GLY A 90 -15.25 5.86 -2.58
N PRO A 91 -15.16 6.90 -3.34
CA PRO A 91 -14.09 7.02 -4.32
C PRO A 91 -12.72 7.30 -3.71
#